data_dca5f05b2eeaf22d7af1bbc6127d59b0
#
_entry.id   dca5f05b2eeaf22d7af1bbc6127d59b0
#
_cell.length_a   1.000
_cell.length_b   1.000
_cell.length_c   1.000
_cell.angle_alpha   90.00
_cell.angle_beta   90.00
_cell.angle_gamma   90.00
#
_symmetry.space_group_name_H-M   'P 1'
#
loop_
_entity.id
_entity.type
_entity.pdbx_description
1 polymer ?
#
loop_
_entity_poly.entity_id
_entity_poly.type
_entity_poly.pdbx_seq_one_letter_code
_entity_poly.pdbx_strand_id
1 'polypeptide(L)'
;MEGGIFMNRQAAQLITRAAINKIGNMLYDYGNSIWLASLGALGQTVLGIYQISELVTSILFNPLGGAITDRFSRRKVLMVADLICAGLCLLISFISSDQLMIGALIFANVVQAIAFAFSRPANKSYITEIVDKEDIVAYNSHLELALQVISVSAPVLSFIVMQYANLRVTLQLDALSFFLAFSLVYFLPNHEPSKQKSPINLGNILRDIKEGLVYIRQQKEIFFLLLVASAVNFFFAAFNYLLPFTNQLYEKAGSYATILSLGAIGSIIGAILASKVKASMGNLLLALLLTGVGVAVMGVSALLPVHPYFSYSGNLICELFMTVFNIHFFS
;
A
#
# COMPACT_ATOMS: atom_id res chain seq x y z
N MET A 1 -21.93 -32.73 7.60
CA MET A 1 -20.84 -31.76 7.39
C MET A 1 -21.04 -31.10 6.04
N GLU A 2 -21.95 -30.13 5.98
CA GLU A 2 -22.17 -29.29 4.81
C GLU A 2 -22.29 -27.86 5.30
N GLY A 3 -21.18 -27.31 5.76
CA GLY A 3 -21.04 -25.89 6.03
C GLY A 3 -20.42 -25.22 4.81
N GLY A 4 -21.21 -25.07 3.75
CA GLY A 4 -20.86 -24.13 2.71
C GLY A 4 -20.81 -22.74 3.36
N ILE A 5 -19.60 -22.18 3.50
CA ILE A 5 -19.36 -20.84 4.01
C ILE A 5 -19.98 -19.87 2.99
N PHE A 6 -21.29 -19.65 3.09
CA PHE A 6 -21.97 -18.57 2.38
C PHE A 6 -21.55 -17.26 3.08
N MET A 7 -20.47 -16.69 2.57
CA MET A 7 -20.03 -15.35 2.98
C MET A 7 -21.21 -14.38 2.83
N ASN A 8 -21.55 -13.67 3.90
CA ASN A 8 -22.61 -12.66 3.88
C ASN A 8 -22.41 -11.69 2.69
N ARG A 9 -23.48 -11.34 1.98
CA ARG A 9 -23.46 -10.42 0.83
C ARG A 9 -22.70 -9.12 1.14
N GLN A 10 -22.82 -8.62 2.36
CA GLN A 10 -22.14 -7.39 2.81
C GLN A 10 -20.63 -7.60 2.94
N ALA A 11 -20.19 -8.75 3.45
CA ALA A 11 -18.77 -9.13 3.50
C ALA A 11 -18.17 -9.23 2.09
N ALA A 12 -18.90 -9.86 1.15
CA ALA A 12 -18.50 -9.93 -0.26
C ALA A 12 -18.37 -8.53 -0.90
N GLN A 13 -19.29 -7.60 -0.59
CA GLN A 13 -19.22 -6.21 -1.07
C GLN A 13 -17.98 -5.49 -0.54
N LEU A 14 -17.60 -5.71 0.73
CA LEU A 14 -16.38 -5.12 1.31
C LEU A 14 -15.10 -5.67 0.67
N ILE A 15 -15.03 -6.98 0.40
CA ILE A 15 -13.90 -7.58 -0.31
C ILE A 15 -13.81 -7.03 -1.75
N THR A 16 -14.95 -6.96 -2.45
CA THR A 16 -15.01 -6.41 -3.80
C THR A 16 -14.55 -4.96 -3.83
N ARG A 17 -14.98 -4.15 -2.85
CA ARG A 17 -14.51 -2.77 -2.68
C ARG A 17 -13.00 -2.71 -2.49
N ALA A 18 -12.45 -3.52 -1.59
CA ALA A 18 -11.02 -3.54 -1.33
C ALA A 18 -10.22 -3.97 -2.58
N ALA A 19 -10.72 -4.95 -3.32
CA ALA A 19 -10.13 -5.41 -4.57
C ALA A 19 -10.13 -4.31 -5.65
N ILE A 20 -11.25 -3.64 -5.87
CA ILE A 20 -11.38 -2.55 -6.84
C ILE A 20 -10.43 -1.40 -6.48
N ASN A 21 -10.42 -0.95 -5.22
CA ASN A 21 -9.49 0.09 -4.76
C ASN A 21 -8.03 -0.33 -4.91
N LYS A 22 -7.70 -1.60 -4.63
CA LYS A 22 -6.33 -2.09 -4.81
C LYS A 22 -5.88 -2.04 -6.26
N ILE A 23 -6.75 -2.44 -7.20
CA ILE A 23 -6.47 -2.37 -8.64
C ILE A 23 -6.28 -0.91 -9.07
N GLY A 24 -7.21 -0.01 -8.72
CA GLY A 24 -7.12 1.41 -9.05
C GLY A 24 -5.84 2.04 -8.52
N ASN A 25 -5.55 1.87 -7.23
CA ASN A 25 -4.35 2.40 -6.60
C ASN A 25 -3.06 1.87 -7.26
N MET A 26 -3.00 0.58 -7.62
CA MET A 26 -1.82 0.03 -8.30
C MET A 26 -1.64 0.59 -9.72
N LEU A 27 -2.74 0.82 -10.45
CA LEU A 27 -2.69 1.50 -11.75
C LEU A 27 -2.20 2.94 -11.60
N TYR A 28 -2.72 3.65 -10.61
CA TYR A 28 -2.35 5.03 -10.27
C TYR A 28 -0.86 5.12 -9.90
N ASP A 29 -0.42 4.32 -8.93
CA ASP A 29 0.97 4.33 -8.43
C ASP A 29 1.96 3.95 -9.53
N TYR A 30 1.65 2.91 -10.31
CA TYR A 30 2.49 2.48 -11.42
C TYR A 30 2.56 3.55 -12.52
N GLY A 31 1.40 4.08 -12.94
CA GLY A 31 1.33 5.09 -13.98
C GLY A 31 2.07 6.38 -13.60
N ASN A 32 1.83 6.89 -12.39
CA ASN A 32 2.50 8.08 -11.87
C ASN A 32 4.01 7.87 -11.75
N SER A 33 4.44 6.75 -11.18
CA SER A 33 5.87 6.44 -10.98
C SER A 33 6.61 6.36 -12.31
N ILE A 34 6.05 5.68 -13.31
CA ILE A 34 6.65 5.56 -14.65
C ILE A 34 6.68 6.92 -15.36
N TRP A 35 5.58 7.66 -15.31
CA TRP A 35 5.51 8.96 -15.96
C TRP A 35 6.49 9.96 -15.34
N LEU A 36 6.53 10.06 -14.02
CA LEU A 36 7.46 10.93 -13.30
C LEU A 36 8.92 10.51 -13.58
N ALA A 37 9.23 9.20 -13.53
CA ALA A 37 10.56 8.71 -13.83
C ALA A 37 11.00 9.02 -15.27
N SER A 38 10.06 9.10 -16.23
CA SER A 38 10.36 9.40 -17.64
C SER A 38 10.76 10.85 -17.92
N LEU A 39 10.62 11.76 -16.95
CA LEU A 39 10.98 13.18 -17.07
C LEU A 39 12.51 13.45 -17.05
N GLY A 40 13.34 12.42 -17.21
CA GLY A 40 14.79 12.54 -17.24
C GLY A 40 15.40 12.95 -15.89
N ALA A 41 16.37 13.87 -15.91
CA ALA A 41 17.04 14.32 -14.68
C ALA A 41 16.09 14.96 -13.67
N LEU A 42 15.05 15.67 -14.12
CA LEU A 42 14.01 16.24 -13.28
C LEU A 42 13.18 15.14 -12.62
N GLY A 43 12.96 14.02 -13.32
CA GLY A 43 12.14 12.90 -12.88
C GLY A 43 12.59 12.30 -11.56
N GLN A 44 13.90 12.18 -11.34
CA GLN A 44 14.43 11.67 -10.08
C GLN A 44 14.02 12.55 -8.90
N THR A 45 14.21 13.85 -9.01
CA THR A 45 13.86 14.80 -7.95
C THR A 45 12.36 14.84 -7.71
N VAL A 46 11.56 14.89 -8.76
CA VAL A 46 10.09 14.99 -8.65
C VAL A 46 9.48 13.72 -8.08
N LEU A 47 9.95 12.55 -8.51
CA LEU A 47 9.49 11.27 -7.94
C LEU A 47 9.84 11.17 -6.45
N GLY A 48 11.03 11.66 -6.06
CA GLY A 48 11.41 11.73 -4.64
C GLY A 48 10.48 12.65 -3.84
N ILE A 49 10.17 13.84 -4.35
CA ILE A 49 9.22 14.77 -3.71
C ILE A 49 7.83 14.13 -3.62
N TYR A 50 7.37 13.46 -4.68
CA TYR A 50 6.09 12.75 -4.71
C TYR A 50 6.00 11.72 -3.59
N GLN A 51 6.97 10.83 -3.44
CA GLN A 51 6.97 9.79 -2.40
C GLN A 51 7.16 10.36 -0.98
N ILE A 52 8.04 11.37 -0.82
CA ILE A 52 8.24 12.02 0.47
C ILE A 52 6.98 12.77 0.91
N SER A 53 6.25 13.40 -0.01
CA SER A 53 5.01 14.11 0.29
C SER A 53 3.94 13.18 0.90
N GLU A 54 3.81 11.96 0.38
CA GLU A 54 2.93 10.92 0.93
C GLU A 54 3.37 10.49 2.33
N LEU A 55 4.66 10.20 2.49
CA LEU A 55 5.22 9.76 3.77
C LEU A 55 5.01 10.80 4.87
N VAL A 56 5.38 12.06 4.61
CA VAL A 56 5.24 13.16 5.57
C VAL A 56 3.77 13.36 5.92
N THR A 57 2.89 13.36 4.94
CA THR A 57 1.45 13.50 5.15
C THR A 57 0.90 12.36 6.01
N SER A 58 1.29 11.12 5.71
CA SER A 58 0.87 9.94 6.46
C SER A 58 1.36 9.99 7.93
N ILE A 59 2.59 10.41 8.18
CA ILE A 59 3.13 10.58 9.53
C ILE A 59 2.31 11.61 10.33
N LEU A 60 1.92 12.71 9.70
CA LEU A 60 1.18 13.78 10.36
C LEU A 60 -0.28 13.42 10.63
N PHE A 61 -0.94 12.73 9.69
CA PHE A 61 -2.38 12.53 9.72
C PHE A 61 -2.82 11.15 10.23
N ASN A 62 -2.00 10.09 10.14
CA ASN A 62 -2.38 8.77 10.64
C ASN A 62 -2.75 8.76 12.14
N PRO A 63 -2.02 9.45 13.06
CA PRO A 63 -2.41 9.48 14.47
C PRO A 63 -3.76 10.18 14.70
N LEU A 64 -4.11 11.14 13.84
CA LEU A 64 -5.38 11.87 13.93
C LEU A 64 -6.54 11.03 13.36
N GLY A 65 -6.25 10.19 12.36
CA GLY A 65 -7.25 9.41 11.63
C GLY A 65 -8.08 8.52 12.54
N GLY A 66 -7.43 7.74 13.41
CA GLY A 66 -8.11 6.86 14.35
C GLY A 66 -9.02 7.62 15.32
N ALA A 67 -8.48 8.65 15.97
CA ALA A 67 -9.18 9.45 16.98
C ALA A 67 -10.42 10.19 16.40
N ILE A 68 -10.32 10.64 15.15
CA ILE A 68 -11.40 11.36 14.46
C ILE A 68 -12.44 10.36 13.93
N THR A 69 -12.00 9.29 13.29
CA THR A 69 -12.87 8.29 12.65
C THR A 69 -13.81 7.62 13.66
N ASP A 70 -13.39 7.40 14.88
CA ASP A 70 -14.22 6.83 15.93
C ASP A 70 -15.47 7.65 16.29
N ARG A 71 -15.54 8.91 15.85
CA ARG A 71 -16.62 9.85 16.17
C ARG A 71 -17.66 9.98 15.08
N PHE A 72 -17.30 9.58 13.87
CA PHE A 72 -18.17 9.66 12.71
C PHE A 72 -18.67 8.28 12.29
N SER A 73 -19.75 8.25 11.54
CA SER A 73 -20.18 7.02 10.88
C SER A 73 -19.08 6.55 9.93
N ARG A 74 -18.57 5.32 10.14
CA ARG A 74 -17.49 4.72 9.34
C ARG A 74 -17.86 4.73 7.87
N ARG A 75 -19.12 4.39 7.56
CA ARG A 75 -19.66 4.45 6.21
C ARG A 75 -19.51 5.86 5.58
N LYS A 76 -19.88 6.91 6.30
CA LYS A 76 -19.78 8.30 5.80
C LYS A 76 -18.32 8.69 5.55
N VAL A 77 -17.41 8.32 6.45
CA VAL A 77 -15.97 8.60 6.28
C VAL A 77 -15.43 7.92 5.02
N LEU A 78 -15.77 6.65 4.80
CA LEU A 78 -15.34 5.91 3.60
C LEU A 78 -15.90 6.56 2.33
N MET A 79 -17.19 6.90 2.32
CA MET A 79 -17.84 7.51 1.16
C MET A 79 -17.25 8.87 0.81
N VAL A 80 -16.99 9.72 1.81
CA VAL A 80 -16.39 11.05 1.60
C VAL A 80 -14.96 10.92 1.11
N ALA A 81 -14.17 10.01 1.67
CA ALA A 81 -12.80 9.76 1.23
C ALA A 81 -12.76 9.28 -0.24
N ASP A 82 -13.58 8.26 -0.57
CA ASP A 82 -13.66 7.72 -1.93
C ASP A 82 -14.13 8.80 -2.93
N LEU A 83 -15.10 9.65 -2.56
CA LEU A 83 -15.61 10.69 -3.44
C LEU A 83 -14.60 11.82 -3.68
N ILE A 84 -13.85 12.22 -2.65
CA ILE A 84 -12.77 13.22 -2.77
C ILE A 84 -11.68 12.68 -3.70
N CYS A 85 -11.24 11.44 -3.51
CA CYS A 85 -10.22 10.82 -4.35
C CYS A 85 -10.70 10.67 -5.80
N ALA A 86 -11.93 10.18 -6.02
CA ALA A 86 -12.53 10.07 -7.35
C ALA A 86 -12.58 11.42 -8.08
N GLY A 87 -13.13 12.43 -7.42
CA GLY A 87 -13.26 13.77 -8.00
C GLY A 87 -11.91 14.39 -8.33
N LEU A 88 -10.93 14.26 -7.44
CA LEU A 88 -9.60 14.81 -7.64
C LEU A 88 -8.86 14.11 -8.81
N CYS A 89 -8.84 12.78 -8.87
CA CYS A 89 -8.20 12.05 -9.96
C CYS A 89 -8.87 12.37 -11.31
N LEU A 90 -10.20 12.48 -11.33
CA LEU A 90 -10.93 12.86 -12.53
C LEU A 90 -10.57 14.27 -12.98
N LEU A 91 -10.56 15.26 -12.09
CA LEU A 91 -10.22 16.65 -12.41
C LEU A 91 -8.79 16.77 -12.95
N ILE A 92 -7.83 16.11 -12.31
CA ILE A 92 -6.42 16.13 -12.72
C ILE A 92 -6.23 15.47 -14.09
N SER A 93 -7.01 14.46 -14.43
CA SER A 93 -6.94 13.79 -15.74
C SER A 93 -7.16 14.70 -16.94
N PHE A 94 -7.79 15.85 -16.76
CA PHE A 94 -8.01 16.85 -17.82
C PHE A 94 -6.87 17.87 -17.98
N ILE A 95 -5.85 17.85 -17.12
CA ILE A 95 -4.70 18.76 -17.22
C ILE A 95 -3.86 18.38 -18.46
N SER A 96 -3.64 19.36 -19.34
CA SER A 96 -2.88 19.17 -20.58
C SER A 96 -1.38 19.50 -20.44
N SER A 97 -1.02 20.41 -19.54
CA SER A 97 0.35 20.86 -19.32
C SER A 97 1.12 19.89 -18.41
N ASP A 98 2.28 19.40 -18.84
CA ASP A 98 3.12 18.51 -18.05
C ASP A 98 3.66 19.19 -16.79
N GLN A 99 3.95 20.49 -16.85
CA GLN A 99 4.39 21.25 -15.67
C GLN A 99 3.30 21.32 -14.59
N LEU A 100 2.05 21.60 -15.00
CA LEU A 100 0.92 21.60 -14.09
C LEU A 100 0.60 20.18 -13.59
N MET A 101 0.77 19.16 -14.42
CA MET A 101 0.56 17.78 -14.08
C MET A 101 1.47 17.34 -12.94
N ILE A 102 2.75 17.71 -12.94
CA ILE A 102 3.69 17.41 -11.85
C ILE A 102 3.13 17.92 -10.50
N GLY A 103 2.78 19.21 -10.44
CA GLY A 103 2.23 19.80 -9.22
C GLY A 103 0.89 19.17 -8.81
N ALA A 104 0.05 18.86 -9.78
CA ALA A 104 -1.25 18.24 -9.56
C ALA A 104 -1.13 16.81 -9.01
N LEU A 105 -0.18 16.02 -9.49
CA LEU A 105 0.09 14.66 -8.98
C LEU A 105 0.62 14.68 -7.54
N ILE A 106 1.54 15.60 -7.22
CA ILE A 106 2.03 15.76 -5.85
C ILE A 106 0.87 16.18 -4.92
N PHE A 107 0.05 17.12 -5.36
CA PHE A 107 -1.14 17.55 -4.61
C PHE A 107 -2.14 16.41 -4.42
N ALA A 108 -2.42 15.63 -5.48
CA ALA A 108 -3.31 14.47 -5.41
C ALA A 108 -2.79 13.43 -4.42
N ASN A 109 -1.49 13.16 -4.44
CA ASN A 109 -0.85 12.21 -3.52
C ASN A 109 -1.01 12.65 -2.05
N VAL A 110 -0.82 13.93 -1.77
CA VAL A 110 -1.07 14.50 -0.42
C VAL A 110 -2.53 14.34 -0.01
N VAL A 111 -3.48 14.67 -0.89
CA VAL A 111 -4.92 14.56 -0.58
C VAL A 111 -5.33 13.10 -0.40
N GLN A 112 -4.85 12.19 -1.24
CA GLN A 112 -5.11 10.76 -1.08
C GLN A 112 -4.49 10.21 0.22
N ALA A 113 -3.28 10.62 0.59
CA ALA A 113 -2.64 10.23 1.85
C ALA A 113 -3.47 10.69 3.06
N ILE A 114 -4.01 11.92 3.03
CA ILE A 114 -4.95 12.40 4.04
C ILE A 114 -6.23 11.53 4.06
N ALA A 115 -6.85 11.30 2.90
CA ALA A 115 -8.05 10.48 2.80
C ALA A 115 -7.82 9.06 3.36
N PHE A 116 -6.66 8.45 3.05
CA PHE A 116 -6.28 7.13 3.56
C PHE A 116 -6.01 7.11 5.07
N ALA A 117 -5.45 8.19 5.63
CA ALA A 117 -5.25 8.31 7.07
C ALA A 117 -6.57 8.17 7.85
N PHE A 118 -7.70 8.61 7.28
CA PHE A 118 -9.02 8.46 7.87
C PHE A 118 -9.75 7.20 7.41
N SER A 119 -9.65 6.83 6.14
CA SER A 119 -10.42 5.71 5.60
C SER A 119 -9.88 4.34 6.06
N ARG A 120 -8.57 4.17 6.27
CA ARG A 120 -8.00 2.89 6.74
C ARG A 120 -8.54 2.48 8.13
N PRO A 121 -8.49 3.32 9.18
CA PRO A 121 -9.08 2.96 10.48
C PRO A 121 -10.61 2.84 10.39
N ALA A 122 -11.29 3.69 9.60
CA ALA A 122 -12.72 3.57 9.36
C ALA A 122 -13.09 2.21 8.78
N ASN A 123 -12.37 1.76 7.75
CA ASN A 123 -12.61 0.47 7.11
C ASN A 123 -12.39 -0.70 8.08
N LYS A 124 -11.30 -0.66 8.86
CA LYS A 124 -11.01 -1.70 9.86
C LYS A 124 -12.11 -1.82 10.91
N SER A 125 -12.61 -0.70 11.41
CA SER A 125 -13.72 -0.68 12.37
C SER A 125 -15.04 -1.06 11.72
N TYR A 126 -15.28 -0.68 10.46
CA TYR A 126 -16.53 -0.99 9.76
C TYR A 126 -16.66 -2.48 9.43
N ILE A 127 -15.56 -3.17 9.14
CA ILE A 127 -15.55 -4.63 8.97
C ILE A 127 -16.10 -5.32 10.23
N THR A 128 -15.69 -4.89 11.43
CA THR A 128 -16.15 -5.48 12.69
C THR A 128 -17.61 -5.16 13.04
N GLU A 129 -18.21 -4.19 12.36
CA GLU A 129 -19.65 -3.86 12.49
C GLU A 129 -20.53 -4.70 11.55
N ILE A 130 -19.98 -5.17 10.44
CA ILE A 130 -20.73 -5.86 9.36
C ILE A 130 -20.51 -7.35 9.36
N VAL A 131 -19.30 -7.80 9.69
CA VAL A 131 -18.91 -9.20 9.66
C VAL A 131 -19.02 -9.77 11.08
N ASP A 132 -19.76 -10.87 11.22
CA ASP A 132 -19.89 -11.56 12.49
C ASP A 132 -18.52 -12.05 12.98
N LYS A 133 -18.34 -12.05 14.31
CA LYS A 133 -17.03 -12.42 14.91
C LYS A 133 -16.54 -13.79 14.50
N GLU A 134 -17.46 -14.71 14.26
CA GLU A 134 -17.18 -16.08 13.84
C GLU A 134 -16.65 -16.15 12.39
N ASP A 135 -17.07 -15.22 11.55
CA ASP A 135 -16.74 -15.15 10.12
C ASP A 135 -15.53 -14.25 9.81
N ILE A 136 -15.01 -13.49 10.79
CA ILE A 136 -13.89 -12.54 10.59
C ILE A 136 -12.64 -13.24 10.02
N VAL A 137 -12.34 -14.46 10.50
CA VAL A 137 -11.17 -15.22 10.03
C VAL A 137 -11.34 -15.62 8.56
N ALA A 138 -12.53 -16.11 8.20
CA ALA A 138 -12.86 -16.47 6.82
C ALA A 138 -12.84 -15.24 5.91
N TYR A 139 -13.43 -14.12 6.37
CA TYR A 139 -13.40 -12.84 5.67
C TYR A 139 -11.96 -12.38 5.38
N ASN A 140 -11.10 -12.35 6.39
CA ASN A 140 -9.70 -11.93 6.23
C ASN A 140 -8.94 -12.85 5.28
N SER A 141 -9.20 -14.17 5.34
CA SER A 141 -8.57 -15.13 4.42
C SER A 141 -8.96 -14.87 2.96
N HIS A 142 -10.26 -14.65 2.68
CA HIS A 142 -10.73 -14.34 1.32
C HIS A 142 -10.22 -12.98 0.84
N LEU A 143 -10.20 -11.97 1.72
CA LEU A 143 -9.65 -10.65 1.42
C LEU A 143 -8.18 -10.76 1.04
N GLU A 144 -7.37 -11.46 1.84
CA GLU A 144 -5.94 -11.63 1.61
C GLU A 144 -5.67 -12.36 0.29
N LEU A 145 -6.40 -13.44 0.01
CA LEU A 145 -6.31 -14.14 -1.27
C LEU A 145 -6.60 -13.22 -2.45
N ALA A 146 -7.67 -12.43 -2.39
CA ALA A 146 -8.01 -11.48 -3.44
C ALA A 146 -6.91 -10.42 -3.63
N LEU A 147 -6.40 -9.84 -2.54
CA LEU A 147 -5.35 -8.83 -2.59
C LEU A 147 -4.02 -9.40 -3.12
N GLN A 148 -3.68 -10.66 -2.81
CA GLN A 148 -2.48 -11.31 -3.33
C GLN A 148 -2.58 -11.58 -4.84
N VAL A 149 -3.71 -12.10 -5.31
CA VAL A 149 -3.95 -12.27 -6.75
C VAL A 149 -3.79 -10.95 -7.50
N ILE A 150 -4.35 -9.87 -6.96
CA ILE A 150 -4.22 -8.53 -7.54
C ILE A 150 -2.76 -8.07 -7.50
N SER A 151 -2.04 -8.26 -6.40
CA SER A 151 -0.65 -7.83 -6.27
C SER A 151 0.27 -8.48 -7.30
N VAL A 152 -0.01 -9.74 -7.70
CA VAL A 152 0.73 -10.43 -8.78
C VAL A 152 0.33 -9.91 -10.16
N SER A 153 -0.97 -9.70 -10.40
CA SER A 153 -1.51 -9.41 -11.74
C SER A 153 -1.50 -7.91 -12.08
N ALA A 154 -1.72 -7.03 -11.10
CA ALA A 154 -1.89 -5.62 -11.36
C ALA A 154 -0.66 -4.92 -11.97
N PRO A 155 0.61 -5.24 -11.62
CA PRO A 155 1.75 -4.65 -12.31
C PRO A 155 1.79 -4.96 -13.81
N VAL A 156 1.45 -6.19 -14.19
CA VAL A 156 1.35 -6.57 -15.62
C VAL A 156 0.20 -5.87 -16.31
N LEU A 157 -0.97 -5.82 -15.65
CA LEU A 157 -2.13 -5.08 -16.17
C LEU A 157 -1.82 -3.58 -16.30
N SER A 158 -1.16 -2.98 -15.30
CA SER A 158 -0.73 -1.58 -15.35
C SER A 158 0.22 -1.31 -16.50
N PHE A 159 1.19 -2.20 -16.73
CA PHE A 159 2.09 -2.10 -17.87
C PHE A 159 1.34 -2.16 -19.20
N ILE A 160 0.41 -3.10 -19.37
CA ILE A 160 -0.41 -3.23 -20.58
C ILE A 160 -1.26 -1.96 -20.78
N VAL A 161 -1.92 -1.47 -19.74
CA VAL A 161 -2.71 -0.24 -19.81
C VAL A 161 -1.82 0.93 -20.24
N MET A 162 -0.63 1.07 -19.68
CA MET A 162 0.29 2.16 -20.03
C MET A 162 0.88 2.05 -21.45
N GLN A 163 0.88 0.87 -22.09
CA GLN A 163 1.26 0.74 -23.49
C GLN A 163 0.21 1.29 -24.47
N TYR A 164 -1.07 1.16 -24.11
CA TYR A 164 -2.19 1.55 -24.99
C TYR A 164 -2.86 2.85 -24.54
N ALA A 165 -2.58 3.29 -23.35
CA ALA A 165 -3.14 4.46 -22.71
C ALA A 165 -2.03 5.36 -22.17
N ASN A 166 -2.40 6.59 -21.85
CA ASN A 166 -1.50 7.55 -21.22
C ASN A 166 -1.83 7.69 -19.72
N LEU A 167 -1.02 8.46 -19.00
CA LEU A 167 -1.22 8.79 -17.59
C LEU A 167 -2.66 9.27 -17.27
N ARG A 168 -3.28 10.04 -18.16
CA ARG A 168 -4.64 10.55 -17.93
C ARG A 168 -5.67 9.45 -17.85
N VAL A 169 -5.51 8.40 -18.67
CA VAL A 169 -6.40 7.22 -18.61
C VAL A 169 -6.21 6.45 -17.30
N THR A 170 -4.98 6.31 -16.80
CA THR A 170 -4.77 5.68 -15.48
C THR A 170 -5.43 6.47 -14.36
N LEU A 171 -5.36 7.80 -14.39
CA LEU A 171 -6.07 8.67 -13.45
C LEU A 171 -7.60 8.53 -13.56
N GLN A 172 -8.15 8.39 -14.77
CA GLN A 172 -9.59 8.15 -14.98
C GLN A 172 -10.02 6.77 -14.48
N LEU A 173 -9.20 5.74 -14.69
CA LEU A 173 -9.46 4.39 -14.17
C LEU A 173 -9.43 4.36 -12.65
N ASP A 174 -8.49 5.08 -12.03
CA ASP A 174 -8.44 5.22 -10.58
C ASP A 174 -9.65 6.00 -10.04
N ALA A 175 -10.04 7.11 -10.69
CA ALA A 175 -11.26 7.83 -10.37
C ALA A 175 -12.50 6.92 -10.45
N LEU A 176 -12.58 6.08 -11.48
CA LEU A 176 -13.66 5.10 -11.63
C LEU A 176 -13.63 4.07 -10.50
N SER A 177 -12.44 3.58 -10.10
CA SER A 177 -12.29 2.62 -9.00
C SER A 177 -12.82 3.19 -7.68
N PHE A 178 -12.49 4.43 -7.35
CA PHE A 178 -13.02 5.12 -6.17
C PHE A 178 -14.53 5.36 -6.26
N PHE A 179 -15.05 5.70 -7.43
CA PHE A 179 -16.49 5.88 -7.62
C PHE A 179 -17.26 4.55 -7.47
N LEU A 180 -16.71 3.45 -7.97
CA LEU A 180 -17.29 2.10 -7.75
C LEU A 180 -17.20 1.71 -6.27
N ALA A 181 -16.09 2.01 -5.61
CA ALA A 181 -15.92 1.77 -4.18
C ALA A 181 -16.94 2.57 -3.35
N PHE A 182 -17.12 3.85 -3.65
CA PHE A 182 -18.17 4.69 -3.07
C PHE A 182 -19.56 4.06 -3.27
N SER A 183 -19.87 3.61 -4.48
CA SER A 183 -21.17 3.01 -4.80
C SER A 183 -21.41 1.73 -3.99
N LEU A 184 -20.40 0.88 -3.83
CA LEU A 184 -20.51 -0.33 -3.00
C LEU A 184 -20.78 0.02 -1.53
N VAL A 185 -20.09 1.02 -0.96
CA VAL A 185 -20.31 1.46 0.43
C VAL A 185 -21.67 2.12 0.59
N TYR A 186 -22.16 2.81 -0.44
CA TYR A 186 -23.48 3.45 -0.41
C TYR A 186 -24.63 2.47 -0.12
N PHE A 187 -24.53 1.24 -0.57
CA PHE A 187 -25.55 0.21 -0.36
C PHE A 187 -25.36 -0.60 0.94
N LEU A 188 -24.31 -0.34 1.71
CA LEU A 188 -24.04 -0.99 2.97
C LEU A 188 -24.80 -0.31 4.14
N PRO A 189 -25.11 -1.04 5.23
CA PRO A 189 -25.84 -0.48 6.36
C PRO A 189 -25.07 0.68 7.00
N ASN A 190 -25.82 1.65 7.51
CA ASN A 190 -25.26 2.79 8.24
C ASN A 190 -25.45 2.56 9.74
N HIS A 191 -24.37 2.26 10.43
CA HIS A 191 -24.37 2.20 11.88
C HIS A 191 -23.92 3.55 12.42
N GLU A 192 -24.77 4.17 13.25
CA GLU A 192 -24.37 5.39 13.93
C GLU A 192 -23.45 5.05 15.12
N PRO A 193 -22.45 5.89 15.40
CA PRO A 193 -21.56 5.67 16.52
C PRO A 193 -22.38 5.64 17.84
N SER A 194 -22.24 4.57 18.59
CA SER A 194 -23.13 4.26 19.76
C SER A 194 -22.92 5.16 20.99
N LYS A 195 -22.05 6.16 20.96
CA LYS A 195 -21.86 7.12 22.07
C LYS A 195 -21.44 8.49 21.55
N GLN A 196 -22.07 9.55 22.09
CA GLN A 196 -21.52 10.90 22.10
C GLN A 196 -20.18 10.88 22.84
N LYS A 197 -19.07 10.78 22.10
CA LYS A 197 -17.74 10.91 22.68
C LYS A 197 -17.46 12.40 22.95
N SER A 198 -16.76 12.67 24.04
CA SER A 198 -16.29 14.01 24.44
C SER A 198 -15.64 14.80 23.29
N PRO A 199 -15.66 16.12 23.28
CA PRO A 199 -15.12 16.94 22.19
C PRO A 199 -13.67 16.59 21.87
N ILE A 200 -13.29 16.67 20.58
CA ILE A 200 -11.91 16.45 20.14
C ILE A 200 -11.04 17.52 20.81
N ASN A 201 -10.14 17.09 21.66
CA ASN A 201 -9.10 17.96 22.19
C ASN A 201 -7.77 17.53 21.56
N LEU A 202 -7.32 18.30 20.57
CA LEU A 202 -6.02 18.08 19.91
C LEU A 202 -4.87 18.03 20.90
N GLY A 203 -4.97 18.80 22.00
CA GLY A 203 -3.99 18.76 23.07
C GLY A 203 -3.90 17.39 23.76
N ASN A 204 -5.02 16.70 23.93
CA ASN A 204 -5.03 15.34 24.48
C ASN A 204 -4.39 14.35 23.52
N ILE A 205 -4.70 14.43 22.21
CA ILE A 205 -4.09 13.55 21.20
C ILE A 205 -2.57 13.74 21.16
N LEU A 206 -2.10 14.98 21.14
CA LEU A 206 -0.67 15.28 21.14
C LEU A 206 0.01 14.83 22.44
N ARG A 207 -0.68 14.94 23.58
CA ARG A 207 -0.19 14.43 24.86
C ARG A 207 -0.07 12.91 24.83
N ASP A 208 -1.09 12.20 24.34
CA ASP A 208 -1.10 10.74 24.25
C ASP A 208 0.03 10.24 23.32
N ILE A 209 0.28 10.93 22.19
CA ILE A 209 1.41 10.66 21.30
C ILE A 209 2.74 10.87 22.03
N LYS A 210 2.88 11.98 22.77
CA LYS A 210 4.08 12.27 23.54
C LYS A 210 4.32 11.22 24.63
N GLU A 211 3.29 10.84 25.36
CA GLU A 211 3.36 9.79 26.40
C GLU A 211 3.78 8.45 25.78
N GLY A 212 3.22 8.09 24.62
CA GLY A 212 3.63 6.90 23.86
C GLY A 212 5.10 6.93 23.45
N LEU A 213 5.60 8.08 22.95
CA LEU A 213 7.01 8.24 22.58
C LEU A 213 7.94 8.15 23.80
N VAL A 214 7.55 8.74 24.94
CA VAL A 214 8.29 8.64 26.20
C VAL A 214 8.33 7.19 26.68
N TYR A 215 7.21 6.47 26.63
CA TYR A 215 7.15 5.06 26.97
C TYR A 215 8.09 4.21 26.11
N ILE A 216 8.05 4.37 24.79
CA ILE A 216 8.95 3.67 23.86
C ILE A 216 10.42 3.93 24.22
N ARG A 217 10.78 5.19 24.50
CA ARG A 217 12.16 5.57 24.86
C ARG A 217 12.62 4.95 26.18
N GLN A 218 11.70 4.71 27.11
CA GLN A 218 12.00 4.08 28.40
C GLN A 218 12.18 2.55 28.26
N GLN A 219 11.55 1.92 27.27
CA GLN A 219 11.64 0.49 27.00
C GLN A 219 12.75 0.23 25.96
N LYS A 220 13.97 -0.05 26.44
CA LYS A 220 15.15 -0.21 25.58
C LYS A 220 14.99 -1.27 24.48
N GLU A 221 14.32 -2.38 24.80
CA GLU A 221 14.08 -3.47 23.86
C GLU A 221 13.15 -3.02 22.73
N ILE A 222 12.04 -2.37 23.06
CA ILE A 222 11.08 -1.82 22.08
C ILE A 222 11.74 -0.73 21.24
N PHE A 223 12.51 0.16 21.87
CA PHE A 223 13.23 1.21 21.17
C PHE A 223 14.22 0.66 20.15
N PHE A 224 15.04 -0.34 20.56
CA PHE A 224 15.99 -0.99 19.65
C PHE A 224 15.30 -1.72 18.50
N LEU A 225 14.21 -2.44 18.80
CA LEU A 225 13.39 -3.13 17.81
C LEU A 225 12.84 -2.15 16.75
N LEU A 226 12.28 -1.02 17.20
CA LEU A 226 11.76 0.02 16.30
C LEU A 226 12.86 0.68 15.49
N LEU A 227 14.06 0.85 16.06
CA LEU A 227 15.22 1.41 15.34
C LEU A 227 15.66 0.47 14.21
N VAL A 228 15.77 -0.83 14.48
CA VAL A 228 16.10 -1.85 13.46
C VAL A 228 15.01 -1.90 12.38
N ALA A 229 13.74 -1.95 12.78
CA ALA A 229 12.63 -1.95 11.83
C ALA A 229 12.62 -0.68 10.96
N SER A 230 12.92 0.49 11.55
CA SER A 230 13.03 1.76 10.81
C SER A 230 14.18 1.74 9.81
N ALA A 231 15.34 1.19 10.18
CA ALA A 231 16.48 1.05 9.27
C ALA A 231 16.13 0.13 8.08
N VAL A 232 15.51 -1.02 8.35
CA VAL A 232 15.04 -1.94 7.29
C VAL A 232 14.06 -1.23 6.36
N ASN A 233 13.04 -0.56 6.91
CA ASN A 233 12.07 0.18 6.10
C ASN A 233 12.70 1.32 5.29
N PHE A 234 13.72 1.98 5.81
CA PHE A 234 14.47 3.01 5.07
C PHE A 234 15.14 2.44 3.82
N PHE A 235 15.82 1.30 3.95
CA PHE A 235 16.44 0.65 2.78
C PHE A 235 15.39 0.16 1.78
N PHE A 236 14.25 -0.37 2.24
CA PHE A 236 13.14 -0.76 1.35
C PHE A 236 12.50 0.44 0.65
N ALA A 237 12.35 1.57 1.33
CA ALA A 237 11.84 2.79 0.70
C ALA A 237 12.79 3.29 -0.39
N ALA A 238 14.11 3.30 -0.12
CA ALA A 238 15.12 3.66 -1.12
C ALA A 238 15.10 2.70 -2.32
N PHE A 239 14.97 1.40 -2.06
CA PHE A 239 14.85 0.38 -3.09
C PHE A 239 13.59 0.62 -3.96
N ASN A 240 12.41 0.76 -3.37
CA ASN A 240 11.16 1.01 -4.09
C ASN A 240 11.22 2.30 -4.91
N TYR A 241 11.90 3.34 -4.41
CA TYR A 241 12.14 4.57 -5.15
C TYR A 241 12.91 4.34 -6.45
N LEU A 242 13.86 3.40 -6.46
CA LEU A 242 14.70 3.12 -7.63
C LEU A 242 14.02 2.21 -8.66
N LEU A 243 13.04 1.41 -8.26
CA LEU A 243 12.39 0.42 -9.14
C LEU A 243 11.81 1.00 -10.44
N PRO A 244 11.10 2.15 -10.46
CA PRO A 244 10.55 2.70 -11.70
C PRO A 244 11.60 3.03 -12.77
N PHE A 245 12.85 3.32 -12.36
CA PHE A 245 13.95 3.65 -13.27
C PHE A 245 14.55 2.41 -13.96
N THR A 246 14.14 1.20 -13.57
CA THR A 246 14.63 -0.05 -14.21
C THR A 246 14.24 -0.17 -15.67
N ASN A 247 13.13 0.45 -16.09
CA ASN A 247 12.77 0.52 -17.52
C ASN A 247 13.82 1.28 -18.33
N GLN A 248 14.38 2.35 -17.77
CA GLN A 248 15.43 3.16 -18.40
C GLN A 248 16.78 2.47 -18.31
N LEU A 249 17.10 1.90 -17.14
CA LEU A 249 18.38 1.21 -16.90
C LEU A 249 18.58 0.04 -17.86
N TYR A 250 17.52 -0.71 -18.16
CA TYR A 250 17.60 -1.89 -19.05
C TYR A 250 17.18 -1.59 -20.49
N GLU A 251 16.83 -0.34 -20.79
CA GLU A 251 16.26 0.07 -22.09
C GLU A 251 15.11 -0.84 -22.55
N LYS A 252 14.39 -1.41 -21.57
CA LYS A 252 13.35 -2.41 -21.81
C LYS A 252 12.06 -1.99 -21.10
N ALA A 253 11.06 -1.63 -21.90
CA ALA A 253 9.72 -1.40 -21.40
C ALA A 253 9.16 -2.65 -20.66
N GLY A 254 8.56 -2.45 -19.50
CA GLY A 254 7.98 -3.53 -18.69
C GLY A 254 8.94 -4.19 -17.68
N SER A 255 10.22 -3.80 -17.63
CA SER A 255 11.15 -4.30 -16.60
C SER A 255 10.63 -4.03 -15.20
N TYR A 256 10.11 -2.83 -14.93
CA TYR A 256 9.50 -2.46 -13.66
C TYR A 256 8.31 -3.36 -13.31
N ALA A 257 7.37 -3.57 -14.24
CA ALA A 257 6.22 -4.45 -14.02
C ALA A 257 6.64 -5.89 -13.74
N THR A 258 7.64 -6.40 -14.47
CA THR A 258 8.18 -7.74 -14.28
C THR A 258 8.79 -7.91 -12.90
N ILE A 259 9.58 -6.93 -12.44
CA ILE A 259 10.17 -6.94 -11.09
C ILE A 259 9.08 -6.98 -10.02
N LEU A 260 8.07 -6.12 -10.12
CA LEU A 260 6.96 -6.09 -9.15
C LEU A 260 6.17 -7.40 -9.12
N SER A 261 5.85 -7.98 -10.29
CA SER A 261 5.11 -9.23 -10.36
C SER A 261 5.90 -10.42 -9.82
N LEU A 262 7.20 -10.49 -10.11
CA LEU A 262 8.07 -11.53 -9.55
C LEU A 262 8.27 -11.36 -8.05
N GLY A 263 8.35 -10.13 -7.55
CA GLY A 263 8.34 -9.84 -6.13
C GLY A 263 7.07 -10.34 -5.45
N ALA A 264 5.90 -10.05 -6.03
CA ALA A 264 4.63 -10.54 -5.49
C ALA A 264 4.54 -12.09 -5.49
N ILE A 265 5.07 -12.76 -6.52
CA ILE A 265 5.19 -14.23 -6.53
C ILE A 265 6.13 -14.68 -5.40
N GLY A 266 7.27 -14.01 -5.22
CA GLY A 266 8.20 -14.26 -4.12
C GLY A 266 7.50 -14.16 -2.76
N SER A 267 6.71 -13.12 -2.55
CA SER A 267 5.94 -12.91 -1.31
C SER A 267 4.94 -14.04 -1.04
N ILE A 268 4.24 -14.54 -2.07
CA ILE A 268 3.33 -15.69 -1.94
C ILE A 268 4.09 -16.95 -1.52
N ILE A 269 5.20 -17.24 -2.19
CA ILE A 269 6.05 -18.39 -1.85
C ILE A 269 6.59 -18.24 -0.42
N GLY A 270 7.01 -17.03 -0.04
CA GLY A 270 7.47 -16.68 1.30
C GLY A 270 6.41 -16.93 2.37
N ALA A 271 5.16 -16.55 2.12
CA ALA A 271 4.04 -16.79 3.05
C ALA A 271 3.79 -18.30 3.26
N ILE A 272 3.85 -19.10 2.17
CA ILE A 272 3.73 -20.56 2.26
C ILE A 272 4.92 -21.15 3.04
N LEU A 273 6.12 -20.65 2.80
CA LEU A 273 7.33 -21.12 3.49
C LEU A 273 7.30 -20.77 4.98
N ALA A 274 6.84 -19.55 5.33
CA ALA A 274 6.72 -19.10 6.71
C ALA A 274 5.84 -20.04 7.54
N SER A 275 4.76 -20.59 6.97
CA SER A 275 3.90 -21.55 7.68
C SER A 275 4.59 -22.86 8.07
N LYS A 276 5.73 -23.18 7.42
CA LYS A 276 6.51 -24.42 7.64
C LYS A 276 7.77 -24.21 8.47
N VAL A 277 8.21 -22.97 8.63
CA VAL A 277 9.42 -22.60 9.37
C VAL A 277 9.04 -22.19 10.79
N LYS A 278 9.76 -22.65 11.80
CA LYS A 278 9.53 -22.24 13.19
C LYS A 278 9.99 -20.80 13.41
N ALA A 279 9.17 -20.02 14.12
CA ALA A 279 9.57 -18.70 14.58
C ALA A 279 10.70 -18.84 15.62
N SER A 280 11.92 -18.46 15.23
CA SER A 280 13.08 -18.43 16.11
C SER A 280 14.00 -17.28 15.70
N MET A 281 14.77 -16.77 16.64
CA MET A 281 15.72 -15.66 16.36
C MET A 281 16.71 -16.05 15.24
N GLY A 282 17.19 -17.32 15.22
CA GLY A 282 18.08 -17.81 14.17
C GLY A 282 17.44 -17.78 12.79
N ASN A 283 16.17 -18.18 12.67
CA ASN A 283 15.45 -18.17 11.40
C ASN A 283 15.10 -16.76 10.94
N LEU A 284 14.82 -15.83 11.87
CA LEU A 284 14.63 -14.41 11.57
C LEU A 284 15.92 -13.79 11.01
N LEU A 285 17.06 -14.04 11.63
CA LEU A 285 18.35 -13.54 11.16
C LEU A 285 18.73 -14.17 9.80
N LEU A 286 18.47 -15.46 9.60
CA LEU A 286 18.67 -16.14 8.32
C LEU A 286 17.79 -15.54 7.23
N ALA A 287 16.51 -15.26 7.50
CA ALA A 287 15.61 -14.63 6.56
C ALA A 287 16.10 -13.24 6.15
N LEU A 288 16.56 -12.42 7.11
CA LEU A 288 17.16 -11.11 6.81
C LEU A 288 18.43 -11.22 5.98
N LEU A 289 19.29 -12.19 6.29
CA LEU A 289 20.52 -12.43 5.53
C LEU A 289 20.19 -12.82 4.09
N LEU A 290 19.24 -13.72 3.88
CA LEU A 290 18.80 -14.15 2.55
C LEU A 290 18.09 -13.02 1.78
N THR A 291 17.34 -12.15 2.47
CA THR A 291 16.84 -10.90 1.89
C THR A 291 17.99 -10.03 1.39
N GLY A 292 19.04 -9.87 2.19
CA GLY A 292 20.25 -9.15 1.81
C GLY A 292 20.96 -9.78 0.60
N VAL A 293 21.01 -11.10 0.49
CA VAL A 293 21.50 -11.81 -0.69
C VAL A 293 20.67 -11.46 -1.93
N GLY A 294 19.34 -11.43 -1.81
CA GLY A 294 18.45 -10.99 -2.91
C GLY A 294 18.80 -9.59 -3.41
N VAL A 295 18.98 -8.63 -2.49
CA VAL A 295 19.39 -7.26 -2.82
C VAL A 295 20.79 -7.25 -3.46
N ALA A 296 21.75 -8.04 -2.96
CA ALA A 296 23.08 -8.14 -3.54
C ALA A 296 23.05 -8.70 -4.97
N VAL A 297 22.24 -9.73 -5.22
CA VAL A 297 22.02 -10.28 -6.58
C VAL A 297 21.47 -9.21 -7.53
N MET A 298 20.54 -8.37 -7.06
CA MET A 298 20.08 -7.23 -7.87
C MET A 298 21.21 -6.24 -8.18
N GLY A 299 22.09 -5.96 -7.21
CA GLY A 299 23.23 -5.09 -7.36
C GLY A 299 24.26 -5.59 -8.41
N VAL A 300 24.34 -6.90 -8.63
CA VAL A 300 25.21 -7.47 -9.68
C VAL A 300 24.82 -7.00 -11.07
N SER A 301 23.54 -6.72 -11.33
CA SER A 301 23.12 -6.18 -12.63
C SER A 301 23.68 -4.80 -12.93
N ALA A 302 24.07 -4.02 -11.94
CA ALA A 302 24.74 -2.73 -12.13
C ALA A 302 26.22 -2.90 -12.54
N LEU A 303 26.84 -4.04 -12.17
CA LEU A 303 28.22 -4.37 -12.51
C LEU A 303 28.33 -5.10 -13.85
N LEU A 304 27.29 -5.81 -14.25
CA LEU A 304 27.19 -6.54 -15.52
C LEU A 304 26.08 -5.91 -16.37
N PRO A 305 26.41 -4.88 -17.14
CA PRO A 305 25.40 -4.12 -17.86
C PRO A 305 24.82 -4.98 -18.98
N VAL A 306 23.80 -5.73 -18.80
CA VAL A 306 23.04 -6.30 -19.94
C VAL A 306 21.86 -7.19 -19.55
N HIS A 307 21.82 -7.76 -18.34
CA HIS A 307 20.79 -8.76 -18.09
C HIS A 307 19.86 -8.40 -16.92
N PRO A 308 18.58 -8.05 -17.20
CA PRO A 308 17.58 -7.78 -16.16
C PRO A 308 17.28 -9.01 -15.29
N TYR A 309 17.75 -10.20 -15.69
CA TYR A 309 17.50 -11.46 -14.98
C TYR A 309 18.02 -11.47 -13.54
N PHE A 310 19.16 -10.83 -13.27
CA PHE A 310 19.68 -10.70 -11.91
C PHE A 310 18.78 -9.84 -11.04
N SER A 311 18.25 -8.75 -11.57
CA SER A 311 17.25 -7.94 -10.83
C SER A 311 15.95 -8.69 -10.64
N TYR A 312 15.49 -9.44 -11.62
CA TYR A 312 14.27 -10.24 -11.52
C TYR A 312 14.38 -11.33 -10.47
N SER A 313 15.44 -12.14 -10.53
CA SER A 313 15.68 -13.20 -9.54
C SER A 313 16.01 -12.65 -8.16
N GLY A 314 16.79 -11.58 -8.09
CA GLY A 314 17.15 -10.93 -6.84
C GLY A 314 15.91 -10.36 -6.12
N ASN A 315 14.97 -9.73 -6.84
CA ASN A 315 13.74 -9.23 -6.23
C ASN A 315 12.83 -10.36 -5.76
N LEU A 316 12.72 -11.43 -6.53
CA LEU A 316 11.96 -12.61 -6.11
C LEU A 316 12.50 -13.18 -4.79
N ILE A 317 13.82 -13.35 -4.68
CA ILE A 317 14.50 -13.84 -3.46
C ILE A 317 14.29 -12.85 -2.31
N CYS A 318 14.45 -11.56 -2.56
CA CYS A 318 14.30 -10.50 -1.59
C CYS A 318 12.90 -10.51 -0.96
N GLU A 319 11.86 -10.47 -1.78
CA GLU A 319 10.47 -10.45 -1.34
C GLU A 319 10.04 -11.76 -0.67
N LEU A 320 10.56 -12.90 -1.13
CA LEU A 320 10.29 -14.19 -0.52
C LEU A 320 10.75 -14.21 0.94
N PHE A 321 12.01 -13.89 1.19
CA PHE A 321 12.57 -13.99 2.54
C PHE A 321 12.15 -12.81 3.42
N MET A 322 11.88 -11.63 2.84
CA MET A 322 11.30 -10.52 3.58
C MET A 322 9.89 -10.83 4.09
N THR A 323 9.10 -11.54 3.30
CA THR A 323 7.77 -11.99 3.73
C THR A 323 7.86 -13.00 4.87
N VAL A 324 8.80 -13.97 4.80
CA VAL A 324 9.08 -14.89 5.91
C VAL A 324 9.47 -14.13 7.17
N PHE A 325 10.36 -13.15 7.04
CA PHE A 325 10.78 -12.31 8.17
C PHE A 325 9.59 -11.55 8.77
N ASN A 326 8.81 -10.85 7.96
CA ASN A 326 7.68 -10.05 8.43
C ASN A 326 6.63 -10.89 9.17
N ILE A 327 6.28 -12.06 8.64
CA ILE A 327 5.28 -12.93 9.28
C ILE A 327 5.76 -13.38 10.67
N HIS A 328 7.02 -13.76 10.81
CA HIS A 328 7.56 -14.24 12.08
C HIS A 328 7.92 -13.11 13.07
N PHE A 329 8.20 -11.91 12.55
CA PHE A 329 8.54 -10.75 13.37
C PHE A 329 7.31 -10.12 14.02
N PHE A 330 6.15 -10.16 13.36
CA PHE A 330 4.89 -9.59 13.84
C PHE A 330 3.94 -10.64 14.46
N SER A 331 4.29 -11.92 14.49
CA SER A 331 3.56 -12.99 15.18
C SER A 331 4.06 -13.19 16.61
#